data_621de80fc6453f114893edf5d8052e31
#
_entry.id   621de80fc6453f114893edf5d8052e31
#
_cell.length_a   1.000
_cell.length_b   1.000
_cell.length_c   1.000
_cell.angle_alpha   90.00
_cell.angle_beta   90.00
_cell.angle_gamma   90.00
#
_symmetry.space_group_name_H-M   'P 1'
#
loop_
_entity.id
_entity.type
_entity.pdbx_description
1 polymer ?
#
loop_
_entity_poly.entity_id
_entity_poly.type
_entity_poly.pdbx_seq_one_letter_code
_entity_poly.pdbx_strand_id
1 'polypeptide(L)'
;MRILVTNDDGISSVGLHRLARAMTAHGEVVVVAPDREFSGAGAAVGAIHLMQPEVHRATVDGIGESWAVSGPPALCVFFARLGAFGGPFDLVVSGINPGANVGRSVYHSGTVGACLTARNGGWNGVAVSQAVTGWGIEGQGWDEMLVGQQWDTAAEVASVYVGGLIAAGLPSEPVVANINVPNVATADLLGWRRTSIDAKPIRGMSSATLDPIEGQEGSFKVAFDYGEAAELPPDSDGGAVEAGFVSVSYISRLTALDRDDVGGAEAALASLVGG
;
A
#
# COMPACT_ATOMS: atom_id res chain seq x y z
N MET A 1 -23.09 -3.18 4.72
CA MET A 1 -21.71 -2.67 4.89
C MET A 1 -21.33 -1.91 3.66
N ARG A 2 -20.60 -0.81 3.80
CA ARG A 2 -20.13 0.02 2.69
C ARG A 2 -18.61 0.03 2.67
N ILE A 3 -18.02 -0.44 1.56
CA ILE A 3 -16.58 -0.68 1.42
C ILE A 3 -16.00 0.32 0.43
N LEU A 4 -14.99 1.08 0.85
CA LEU A 4 -14.17 1.91 -0.03
C LEU A 4 -13.03 1.08 -0.60
N VAL A 5 -12.94 1.01 -1.93
CA VAL A 5 -11.81 0.36 -2.61
C VAL A 5 -10.95 1.41 -3.30
N THR A 6 -9.64 1.34 -3.12
CA THR A 6 -8.64 2.25 -3.69
C THR A 6 -7.35 1.51 -4.06
N ASN A 7 -6.38 2.18 -4.66
CA ASN A 7 -5.02 1.70 -4.95
C ASN A 7 -4.09 2.86 -5.23
N ASP A 8 -2.82 2.62 -5.51
CA ASP A 8 -1.84 3.61 -5.96
C ASP A 8 -1.45 3.47 -7.45
N ASP A 9 -1.88 2.40 -8.12
CA ASP A 9 -1.61 2.17 -9.55
C ASP A 9 -2.59 2.93 -10.48
N GLY A 10 -3.63 3.51 -9.92
CA GLY A 10 -4.64 4.28 -10.65
C GLY A 10 -5.94 3.53 -10.96
N ILE A 11 -6.97 4.32 -11.35
CA ILE A 11 -8.35 3.86 -11.54
C ILE A 11 -8.51 2.78 -12.62
N SER A 12 -7.62 2.72 -13.59
CA SER A 12 -7.65 1.75 -14.69
C SER A 12 -6.88 0.45 -14.41
N SER A 13 -6.25 0.32 -13.24
CA SER A 13 -5.44 -0.84 -12.86
C SER A 13 -6.26 -2.13 -12.82
N VAL A 14 -5.71 -3.19 -13.39
CA VAL A 14 -6.32 -4.54 -13.37
C VAL A 14 -6.50 -5.04 -11.94
N GLY A 15 -5.49 -4.84 -11.08
CA GLY A 15 -5.53 -5.23 -9.68
C GLY A 15 -6.69 -4.58 -8.92
N LEU A 16 -6.90 -3.28 -9.13
CA LEU A 16 -8.03 -2.54 -8.54
C LEU A 16 -9.39 -3.14 -8.96
N HIS A 17 -9.55 -3.39 -10.26
CA HIS A 17 -10.80 -3.93 -10.79
C HIS A 17 -11.10 -5.33 -10.26
N ARG A 18 -10.07 -6.18 -10.11
CA ARG A 18 -10.22 -7.53 -9.53
C ARG A 18 -10.59 -7.45 -8.06
N LEU A 19 -9.92 -6.59 -7.29
CA LEU A 19 -10.22 -6.40 -5.88
C LEU A 19 -11.62 -5.84 -5.66
N ALA A 20 -11.99 -4.77 -6.38
CA ALA A 20 -13.30 -4.14 -6.26
C ALA A 20 -14.43 -5.16 -6.52
N ARG A 21 -14.27 -5.98 -7.56
CA ARG A 21 -15.23 -7.03 -7.91
C ARG A 21 -15.33 -8.11 -6.83
N ALA A 22 -14.21 -8.54 -6.26
CA ALA A 22 -14.20 -9.51 -5.16
C ALA A 22 -14.88 -8.97 -3.90
N MET A 23 -14.77 -7.67 -3.62
CA MET A 23 -15.39 -7.03 -2.45
C MET A 23 -16.91 -6.91 -2.56
N THR A 24 -17.53 -6.99 -3.75
CA THR A 24 -19.00 -6.93 -3.90
C THR A 24 -19.74 -8.06 -3.18
N ALA A 25 -19.05 -9.18 -2.92
CA ALA A 25 -19.62 -10.27 -2.12
C ALA A 25 -19.86 -9.88 -0.64
N HIS A 26 -19.25 -8.79 -0.17
CA HIS A 26 -19.24 -8.39 1.23
C HIS A 26 -20.02 -7.11 1.55
N GLY A 27 -20.46 -6.38 0.53
CA GLY A 27 -21.24 -5.16 0.72
C GLY A 27 -21.32 -4.26 -0.50
N GLU A 28 -21.82 -3.06 -0.30
CA GLU A 28 -21.80 -1.99 -1.29
C GLU A 28 -20.37 -1.51 -1.49
N VAL A 29 -19.88 -1.55 -2.71
CA VAL A 29 -18.52 -1.11 -3.07
C VAL A 29 -18.58 0.22 -3.78
N VAL A 30 -17.77 1.17 -3.29
CA VAL A 30 -17.44 2.43 -3.98
C VAL A 30 -15.96 2.44 -4.26
N VAL A 31 -15.59 2.65 -5.53
CA VAL A 31 -14.19 2.81 -5.92
C VAL A 31 -13.84 4.29 -5.95
N VAL A 32 -12.79 4.67 -5.23
CA VAL A 32 -12.19 6.00 -5.29
C VAL A 32 -10.68 5.83 -5.40
N ALA A 33 -10.13 6.08 -6.57
CA ALA A 33 -8.72 5.79 -6.83
C ALA A 33 -8.04 6.96 -7.57
N PRO A 34 -6.71 7.06 -7.53
CA PRO A 34 -5.96 8.02 -8.32
C PRO A 34 -6.27 7.95 -9.82
N ASP A 35 -6.21 9.08 -10.52
CA ASP A 35 -6.35 9.17 -11.98
C ASP A 35 -5.16 8.57 -12.75
N ARG A 36 -4.04 8.39 -12.08
CA ARG A 36 -2.78 7.83 -12.59
C ARG A 36 -2.00 7.15 -11.48
N GLU A 37 -0.82 6.65 -11.80
CA GLU A 37 0.08 6.00 -10.86
C GLU A 37 0.68 6.99 -9.85
N PHE A 38 0.71 6.57 -8.57
CA PHE A 38 1.30 7.28 -7.43
C PHE A 38 2.18 6.36 -6.57
N SER A 39 2.88 5.40 -7.18
CA SER A 39 3.83 4.54 -6.48
C SER A 39 4.84 5.35 -5.67
N GLY A 40 5.11 4.92 -4.46
CA GLY A 40 6.04 5.62 -3.56
C GLY A 40 5.44 6.79 -2.78
N ALA A 41 4.15 7.10 -2.95
CA ALA A 41 3.52 8.24 -2.27
C ALA A 41 3.29 8.03 -0.76
N GLY A 42 3.33 6.79 -0.26
CA GLY A 42 3.03 6.50 1.13
C GLY A 42 1.65 7.04 1.55
N ALA A 43 1.56 7.61 2.75
CA ALA A 43 0.34 8.24 3.27
C ALA A 43 0.23 9.75 2.94
N ALA A 44 0.83 10.19 1.83
CA ALA A 44 0.80 11.60 1.43
C ALA A 44 -0.63 12.03 1.05
N VAL A 45 -1.05 13.18 1.55
CA VAL A 45 -2.30 13.85 1.14
C VAL A 45 -2.03 15.13 0.34
N GLY A 46 -0.78 15.57 0.29
CA GLY A 46 -0.33 16.76 -0.41
C GLY A 46 -0.79 18.07 0.24
N ALA A 47 -0.41 19.19 -0.37
CA ALA A 47 -0.82 20.52 0.04
C ALA A 47 -2.19 20.86 -0.58
N ILE A 48 -3.27 20.29 -0.06
CA ILE A 48 -4.63 20.31 -0.63
C ILE A 48 -5.08 21.75 -0.97
N HIS A 49 -4.73 22.73 -0.12
CA HIS A 49 -5.08 24.12 -0.31
C HIS A 49 -4.37 24.80 -1.50
N LEU A 50 -3.29 24.20 -2.01
CA LEU A 50 -2.53 24.68 -3.18
C LEU A 50 -2.81 23.83 -4.43
N MET A 51 -3.08 22.53 -4.26
CA MET A 51 -3.16 21.59 -5.38
C MET A 51 -4.50 21.63 -6.12
N GLN A 52 -5.59 22.05 -5.45
CA GLN A 52 -6.95 22.02 -6.00
C GLN A 52 -7.27 20.71 -6.73
N PRO A 53 -7.25 19.56 -6.05
CA PRO A 53 -7.42 18.26 -6.69
C PRO A 53 -8.77 18.16 -7.42
N GLU A 54 -8.75 17.58 -8.60
CA GLU A 54 -9.95 17.33 -9.40
C GLU A 54 -10.48 15.91 -9.12
N VAL A 55 -11.80 15.75 -9.24
CA VAL A 55 -12.49 14.49 -9.07
C VAL A 55 -13.41 14.27 -10.26
N HIS A 56 -13.30 13.11 -10.90
CA HIS A 56 -14.08 12.77 -12.09
C HIS A 56 -14.83 11.44 -11.87
N ARG A 57 -16.03 11.33 -12.47
CA ARG A 57 -16.71 10.04 -12.57
C ARG A 57 -15.87 9.09 -13.40
N ALA A 58 -15.71 7.86 -12.92
CA ALA A 58 -15.03 6.79 -13.61
C ALA A 58 -15.96 5.58 -13.80
N THR A 59 -15.53 4.63 -14.62
CA THR A 59 -16.26 3.36 -14.81
C THR A 59 -15.33 2.21 -14.45
N VAL A 60 -15.76 1.43 -13.47
CA VAL A 60 -15.16 0.14 -13.14
C VAL A 60 -16.23 -0.93 -13.34
N ASP A 61 -15.96 -1.91 -14.19
CA ASP A 61 -16.93 -2.92 -14.59
C ASP A 61 -17.49 -3.69 -13.38
N GLY A 62 -18.82 -3.74 -13.29
CA GLY A 62 -19.55 -4.38 -12.18
C GLY A 62 -19.65 -3.53 -10.90
N ILE A 63 -19.15 -2.28 -10.89
CA ILE A 63 -19.22 -1.37 -9.74
C ILE A 63 -20.13 -0.18 -10.06
N GLY A 64 -21.12 0.05 -9.19
CA GLY A 64 -22.14 1.09 -9.40
C GLY A 64 -21.62 2.53 -9.25
N GLU A 65 -20.63 2.74 -8.40
CA GLU A 65 -20.07 4.07 -8.12
C GLU A 65 -18.53 4.05 -8.13
N SER A 66 -17.94 4.83 -9.02
CA SER A 66 -16.50 4.90 -9.17
C SER A 66 -16.02 6.31 -9.52
N TRP A 67 -14.89 6.71 -8.94
CA TRP A 67 -14.31 8.05 -9.02
C TRP A 67 -12.81 8.00 -9.24
N ALA A 68 -12.31 8.86 -10.10
CA ALA A 68 -10.89 9.14 -10.29
C ALA A 68 -10.54 10.47 -9.62
N VAL A 69 -9.45 10.50 -8.87
CA VAL A 69 -8.97 11.67 -8.12
C VAL A 69 -7.57 12.05 -8.63
N SER A 70 -7.34 13.33 -8.91
CA SER A 70 -6.00 13.84 -9.27
C SER A 70 -5.10 13.96 -8.03
N GLY A 71 -4.77 12.83 -7.41
CA GLY A 71 -3.97 12.79 -6.20
C GLY A 71 -3.73 11.39 -5.67
N PRO A 72 -2.87 11.23 -4.65
CA PRO A 72 -2.47 9.92 -4.14
C PRO A 72 -3.62 9.20 -3.40
N PRO A 73 -3.53 7.88 -3.20
CA PRO A 73 -4.60 7.08 -2.60
C PRO A 73 -4.98 7.51 -1.18
N ALA A 74 -4.04 7.98 -0.39
CA ALA A 74 -4.34 8.54 0.93
C ALA A 74 -5.27 9.76 0.85
N LEU A 75 -5.15 10.59 -0.20
CA LEU A 75 -6.06 11.71 -0.46
C LEU A 75 -7.47 11.23 -0.85
N CYS A 76 -7.57 10.13 -1.62
CA CYS A 76 -8.86 9.50 -1.94
C CYS A 76 -9.61 9.11 -0.67
N VAL A 77 -8.94 8.43 0.26
CA VAL A 77 -9.49 8.06 1.57
C VAL A 77 -9.82 9.29 2.42
N PHE A 78 -8.96 10.30 2.41
CA PHE A 78 -9.18 11.55 3.14
C PHE A 78 -10.45 12.25 2.68
N PHE A 79 -10.69 12.39 1.39
CA PHE A 79 -11.92 12.97 0.85
C PHE A 79 -13.16 12.11 1.15
N ALA A 80 -13.04 10.79 1.08
CA ALA A 80 -14.12 9.88 1.47
C ALA A 80 -14.55 10.10 2.93
N ARG A 81 -13.58 10.28 3.83
CA ARG A 81 -13.83 10.59 5.25
C ARG A 81 -14.53 11.93 5.48
N LEU A 82 -14.27 12.89 4.61
CA LEU A 82 -14.94 14.18 4.64
C LEU A 82 -16.33 14.16 3.98
N GLY A 83 -16.77 13.01 3.47
CA GLY A 83 -18.12 12.82 2.91
C GLY A 83 -18.24 13.14 1.42
N ALA A 84 -17.14 13.36 0.68
CA ALA A 84 -17.19 13.71 -0.74
C ALA A 84 -17.86 12.65 -1.62
N PHE A 85 -17.86 11.37 -1.18
CA PHE A 85 -18.44 10.24 -1.92
C PHE A 85 -19.60 9.58 -1.18
N GLY A 86 -20.40 10.39 -0.47
CA GLY A 86 -21.57 9.94 0.30
C GLY A 86 -21.23 9.50 1.72
N GLY A 87 -22.20 8.87 2.39
CA GLY A 87 -22.19 8.53 3.82
C GLY A 87 -21.10 7.55 4.23
N PRO A 88 -20.98 7.25 5.54
CA PRO A 88 -19.77 6.65 6.07
C PRO A 88 -19.44 5.30 5.41
N PHE A 89 -18.14 5.01 5.37
CA PHE A 89 -17.62 3.70 5.01
C PHE A 89 -17.29 2.91 6.29
N ASP A 90 -17.43 1.59 6.23
CA ASP A 90 -17.14 0.69 7.34
C ASP A 90 -15.72 0.14 7.25
N LEU A 91 -15.20 0.01 6.01
CA LEU A 91 -13.92 -0.61 5.71
C LEU A 91 -13.28 0.04 4.49
N VAL A 92 -11.95 0.18 4.50
CA VAL A 92 -11.14 0.54 3.33
C VAL A 92 -10.32 -0.68 2.91
N VAL A 93 -10.39 -1.03 1.62
CA VAL A 93 -9.55 -2.08 1.03
C VAL A 93 -8.74 -1.47 -0.09
N SER A 94 -7.42 -1.57 -0.01
CA SER A 94 -6.49 -0.92 -0.94
C SER A 94 -5.67 -1.97 -1.69
N GLY A 95 -5.58 -1.86 -3.00
CA GLY A 95 -4.82 -2.76 -3.89
C GLY A 95 -5.64 -3.19 -5.11
N ILE A 96 -5.28 -4.27 -5.79
CA ILE A 96 -4.13 -5.16 -5.55
C ILE A 96 -2.88 -4.51 -6.15
N ASN A 97 -1.88 -4.27 -5.31
CA ASN A 97 -0.62 -3.71 -5.76
C ASN A 97 0.24 -4.78 -6.44
N PRO A 98 0.76 -4.55 -7.66
CA PRO A 98 1.79 -5.39 -8.24
C PRO A 98 3.15 -5.12 -7.55
N GLY A 99 3.64 -6.13 -6.87
CA GLY A 99 4.81 -6.02 -6.00
C GLY A 99 4.44 -6.10 -4.51
N ALA A 100 5.15 -6.94 -3.78
CA ALA A 100 4.93 -7.11 -2.35
C ALA A 100 5.37 -5.85 -1.57
N ASN A 101 4.51 -5.36 -0.70
CA ASN A 101 4.79 -4.28 0.24
C ASN A 101 5.28 -4.87 1.56
N VAL A 102 6.56 -5.21 1.62
CA VAL A 102 7.23 -5.89 2.73
C VAL A 102 8.46 -5.13 3.22
N GLY A 103 8.85 -5.34 4.45
CA GLY A 103 10.00 -4.68 5.05
C GLY A 103 9.89 -3.15 4.97
N ARG A 104 10.98 -2.47 4.66
CA ARG A 104 11.02 -1.00 4.59
C ARG A 104 10.15 -0.40 3.48
N SER A 105 9.75 -1.17 2.47
CA SER A 105 8.88 -0.67 1.40
C SER A 105 7.51 -0.24 1.92
N VAL A 106 7.06 -0.79 3.03
CA VAL A 106 5.81 -0.41 3.71
C VAL A 106 5.72 1.10 3.97
N TYR A 107 6.85 1.77 4.28
CA TYR A 107 6.88 3.22 4.54
C TYR A 107 6.49 4.07 3.32
N HIS A 108 6.79 3.57 2.13
CA HIS A 108 6.59 4.31 0.89
C HIS A 108 5.38 3.81 0.09
N SER A 109 4.78 2.71 0.50
CA SER A 109 3.62 2.12 -0.19
C SER A 109 2.41 3.02 -0.12
N GLY A 110 1.89 3.44 -1.28
CA GLY A 110 0.62 4.16 -1.37
C GLY A 110 -0.56 3.26 -1.01
N THR A 111 -0.49 1.97 -1.35
CA THR A 111 -1.48 0.95 -0.99
C THR A 111 -1.65 0.87 0.53
N VAL A 112 -0.55 0.74 1.28
CA VAL A 112 -0.56 0.73 2.76
C VAL A 112 -0.91 2.11 3.31
N GLY A 113 -0.42 3.18 2.70
CA GLY A 113 -0.67 4.56 3.09
C GLY A 113 -2.14 4.95 3.08
N ALA A 114 -2.93 4.43 2.13
CA ALA A 114 -4.38 4.57 2.12
C ALA A 114 -5.03 3.95 3.38
N CYS A 115 -4.61 2.73 3.74
CA CYS A 115 -5.11 2.03 4.93
C CYS A 115 -4.67 2.72 6.24
N LEU A 116 -3.44 3.26 6.30
CA LEU A 116 -2.98 4.07 7.43
C LEU A 116 -3.83 5.33 7.59
N THR A 117 -4.21 5.97 6.48
CA THR A 117 -5.10 7.14 6.46
C THR A 117 -6.51 6.78 6.92
N ALA A 118 -7.03 5.62 6.50
CA ALA A 118 -8.30 5.07 6.98
C ALA A 118 -8.27 4.88 8.50
N ARG A 119 -7.26 4.20 9.01
CA ARG A 119 -7.07 3.94 10.44
C ARG A 119 -6.96 5.21 11.26
N ASN A 120 -6.19 6.18 10.79
CA ASN A 120 -6.08 7.50 11.43
C ASN A 120 -7.44 8.20 11.51
N GLY A 121 -8.37 7.83 10.64
CA GLY A 121 -9.74 8.30 10.58
C GLY A 121 -10.78 7.49 11.33
N GLY A 122 -10.37 6.44 12.01
CA GLY A 122 -11.27 5.58 12.77
C GLY A 122 -11.86 4.42 11.95
N TRP A 123 -11.38 4.16 10.73
CA TRP A 123 -11.83 3.05 9.89
C TRP A 123 -10.79 1.92 9.84
N ASN A 124 -11.26 0.68 9.72
CA ASN A 124 -10.37 -0.45 9.47
C ASN A 124 -9.83 -0.41 8.04
N GLY A 125 -8.59 -0.87 7.83
CA GLY A 125 -7.93 -0.92 6.53
C GLY A 125 -7.35 -2.29 6.22
N VAL A 126 -7.49 -2.74 4.97
CA VAL A 126 -6.85 -3.95 4.44
C VAL A 126 -6.08 -3.59 3.19
N ALA A 127 -4.75 -3.65 3.26
CA ALA A 127 -3.85 -3.45 2.13
C ALA A 127 -3.51 -4.81 1.52
N VAL A 128 -3.64 -4.94 0.21
CA VAL A 128 -3.43 -6.19 -0.53
C VAL A 128 -2.40 -5.96 -1.63
N SER A 129 -1.32 -6.73 -1.57
CA SER A 129 -0.24 -6.70 -2.55
C SER A 129 0.06 -8.12 -3.02
N GLN A 130 0.50 -8.26 -4.26
CA GLN A 130 0.91 -9.53 -4.82
C GLN A 130 2.34 -9.44 -5.31
N ALA A 131 3.17 -10.41 -4.96
CA ALA A 131 4.53 -10.50 -5.47
C ALA A 131 4.53 -10.52 -7.01
N VAL A 132 5.60 -10.04 -7.61
CA VAL A 132 5.83 -10.12 -9.05
C VAL A 132 6.99 -11.06 -9.34
N THR A 133 6.92 -11.76 -10.45
CA THR A 133 7.99 -12.68 -10.85
C THR A 133 9.15 -11.88 -11.43
N GLY A 134 10.36 -12.20 -10.97
CA GLY A 134 11.58 -11.60 -11.52
C GLY A 134 11.84 -10.16 -11.07
N TRP A 135 11.30 -9.72 -9.95
CA TRP A 135 11.55 -8.39 -9.39
C TRP A 135 13.04 -8.05 -9.31
N GLY A 136 13.41 -6.92 -9.93
CA GLY A 136 14.79 -6.42 -9.92
C GLY A 136 15.74 -7.17 -10.86
N ILE A 137 15.25 -7.87 -11.87
CA ILE A 137 16.08 -8.35 -12.97
C ILE A 137 16.46 -7.15 -13.84
N GLU A 138 17.76 -6.94 -14.05
CA GLU A 138 18.27 -5.86 -14.88
C GLU A 138 17.67 -5.89 -16.30
N GLY A 139 17.19 -4.75 -16.78
CA GLY A 139 16.61 -4.60 -18.12
C GLY A 139 15.16 -5.07 -18.28
N GLN A 140 14.54 -5.62 -17.23
CA GLN A 140 13.12 -6.01 -17.29
C GLN A 140 12.21 -4.78 -17.16
N GLY A 141 11.32 -4.58 -18.13
CA GLY A 141 10.30 -3.54 -18.09
C GLY A 141 9.18 -3.88 -17.12
N TRP A 142 8.50 -2.85 -16.60
CA TRP A 142 7.37 -3.02 -15.68
C TRP A 142 6.25 -3.89 -16.27
N ASP A 143 5.89 -3.64 -17.53
CA ASP A 143 4.85 -4.42 -18.22
C ASP A 143 5.21 -5.89 -18.35
N GLU A 144 6.50 -6.22 -18.52
CA GLU A 144 6.99 -7.61 -18.59
C GLU A 144 6.85 -8.32 -17.23
N MET A 145 7.05 -7.61 -16.13
CA MET A 145 6.89 -8.16 -14.78
C MET A 145 5.43 -8.50 -14.45
N LEU A 146 4.47 -7.86 -15.10
CA LEU A 146 3.04 -8.10 -14.90
C LEU A 146 2.49 -9.25 -15.77
N VAL A 147 3.30 -9.79 -16.69
CA VAL A 147 2.89 -10.94 -17.50
C VAL A 147 2.73 -12.16 -16.59
N GLY A 148 1.55 -12.79 -16.64
CA GLY A 148 1.25 -13.97 -15.82
C GLY A 148 0.90 -13.67 -14.36
N GLN A 149 0.65 -12.41 -14.02
CA GLN A 149 0.22 -12.04 -12.67
C GLN A 149 -1.09 -12.72 -12.28
N GLN A 150 -1.09 -13.39 -11.14
CA GLN A 150 -2.21 -14.20 -10.64
C GLN A 150 -3.20 -13.34 -9.82
N TRP A 151 -3.75 -12.28 -10.44
CA TRP A 151 -4.64 -11.32 -9.79
C TRP A 151 -5.82 -11.96 -9.06
N ASP A 152 -6.37 -13.05 -9.63
CA ASP A 152 -7.53 -13.73 -9.04
C ASP A 152 -7.16 -14.41 -7.72
N THR A 153 -5.94 -14.95 -7.58
CA THR A 153 -5.45 -15.51 -6.31
C THR A 153 -5.41 -14.44 -5.21
N ALA A 154 -4.86 -13.27 -5.50
CA ALA A 154 -4.80 -12.20 -4.50
C ALA A 154 -6.20 -11.64 -4.17
N ALA A 155 -7.09 -11.55 -5.16
CA ALA A 155 -8.47 -11.13 -4.95
C ALA A 155 -9.26 -12.14 -4.09
N GLU A 156 -9.05 -13.44 -4.30
CA GLU A 156 -9.65 -14.51 -3.49
C GLU A 156 -9.16 -14.47 -2.04
N VAL A 157 -7.84 -14.36 -1.85
CA VAL A 157 -7.25 -14.22 -0.49
C VAL A 157 -7.82 -13.00 0.22
N ALA A 158 -7.91 -11.85 -0.45
CA ALA A 158 -8.50 -10.64 0.10
C ALA A 158 -9.97 -10.83 0.47
N SER A 159 -10.75 -11.49 -0.40
CA SER A 159 -12.17 -11.76 -0.18
C SER A 159 -12.38 -12.67 1.04
N VAL A 160 -11.62 -13.75 1.14
CA VAL A 160 -11.68 -14.68 2.29
C VAL A 160 -11.32 -13.96 3.59
N TYR A 161 -10.25 -13.15 3.58
CA TYR A 161 -9.82 -12.40 4.76
C TYR A 161 -10.89 -11.38 5.19
N VAL A 162 -11.38 -10.55 4.26
CA VAL A 162 -12.41 -9.54 4.53
C VAL A 162 -13.71 -10.18 4.99
N GLY A 163 -14.14 -11.29 4.37
CA GLY A 163 -15.32 -12.05 4.80
C GLY A 163 -15.19 -12.56 6.23
N GLY A 164 -14.04 -13.10 6.61
CA GLY A 164 -13.75 -13.53 7.98
C GLY A 164 -13.74 -12.37 8.98
N LEU A 165 -13.14 -11.23 8.60
CA LEU A 165 -13.11 -10.03 9.42
C LEU A 165 -14.51 -9.49 9.71
N ILE A 166 -15.37 -9.47 8.69
CA ILE A 166 -16.78 -9.03 8.81
C ILE A 166 -17.59 -10.00 9.66
N ALA A 167 -17.44 -11.29 9.42
CA ALA A 167 -18.20 -12.32 10.17
C ALA A 167 -17.84 -12.34 11.66
N ALA A 168 -16.60 -12.01 12.01
CA ALA A 168 -16.15 -11.88 13.39
C ALA A 168 -16.57 -10.56 14.07
N GLY A 169 -17.08 -9.59 13.28
CA GLY A 169 -17.27 -8.20 13.68
C GLY A 169 -15.98 -7.38 13.53
N LEU A 170 -16.10 -6.22 12.87
CA LEU A 170 -14.95 -5.34 12.68
C LEU A 170 -14.33 -4.92 14.03
N PRO A 171 -13.00 -4.91 14.18
CA PRO A 171 -12.35 -4.43 15.38
C PRO A 171 -12.79 -3.01 15.77
N SER A 172 -13.15 -2.80 17.03
CA SER A 172 -13.52 -1.49 17.56
C SER A 172 -12.33 -0.53 17.62
N GLU A 173 -11.13 -1.05 17.89
CA GLU A 173 -9.89 -0.33 17.63
C GLU A 173 -9.47 -0.62 16.19
N PRO A 174 -9.42 0.41 15.30
CA PRO A 174 -9.14 0.19 13.89
C PRO A 174 -7.78 -0.47 13.65
N VAL A 175 -7.76 -1.45 12.77
CA VAL A 175 -6.55 -2.19 12.38
C VAL A 175 -6.18 -1.88 10.94
N VAL A 176 -4.89 -1.92 10.64
CA VAL A 176 -4.37 -2.05 9.27
C VAL A 176 -3.79 -3.46 9.13
N ALA A 177 -4.44 -4.27 8.29
CA ALA A 177 -3.89 -5.55 7.86
C ALA A 177 -3.15 -5.35 6.54
N ASN A 178 -1.86 -5.69 6.51
CA ASN A 178 -1.04 -5.70 5.31
C ASN A 178 -0.88 -7.14 4.85
N ILE A 179 -1.49 -7.47 3.72
CA ILE A 179 -1.54 -8.82 3.14
C ILE A 179 -0.66 -8.84 1.90
N ASN A 180 0.33 -9.73 1.88
CA ASN A 180 1.18 -9.95 0.73
C ASN A 180 1.00 -11.40 0.25
N VAL A 181 0.68 -11.57 -1.02
CA VAL A 181 0.31 -12.84 -1.65
C VAL A 181 1.40 -13.27 -2.63
N PRO A 182 1.91 -14.50 -2.59
CA PRO A 182 2.79 -15.03 -3.62
C PRO A 182 2.13 -14.99 -5.00
N ASN A 183 2.92 -14.83 -6.06
CA ASN A 183 2.41 -14.83 -7.45
C ASN A 183 2.28 -16.27 -7.99
N VAL A 184 1.38 -17.03 -7.42
CA VAL A 184 1.07 -18.42 -7.80
C VAL A 184 -0.44 -18.62 -7.84
N ALA A 185 -0.90 -19.73 -8.44
CA ALA A 185 -2.32 -20.08 -8.38
C ALA A 185 -2.73 -20.39 -6.93
N THR A 186 -4.01 -20.20 -6.59
CA THR A 186 -4.53 -20.44 -5.24
C THR A 186 -4.20 -21.85 -4.72
N ALA A 187 -4.26 -22.86 -5.61
CA ALA A 187 -3.95 -24.25 -5.26
C ALA A 187 -2.48 -24.51 -4.90
N ASP A 188 -1.58 -23.62 -5.32
CA ASP A 188 -0.13 -23.71 -5.09
C ASP A 188 0.33 -22.90 -3.86
N LEU A 189 -0.56 -22.17 -3.20
CA LEU A 189 -0.27 -21.51 -1.95
C LEU A 189 0.01 -22.54 -0.85
N LEU A 190 1.12 -22.39 -0.14
CA LEU A 190 1.51 -23.29 0.95
C LEU A 190 0.78 -23.00 2.27
N GLY A 191 -0.13 -22.04 2.28
CA GLY A 191 -0.89 -21.59 3.43
C GLY A 191 -0.66 -20.10 3.73
N TRP A 192 -0.85 -19.71 5.00
CA TRP A 192 -0.63 -18.32 5.42
C TRP A 192 0.17 -18.26 6.73
N ARG A 193 0.79 -17.11 6.98
CA ARG A 193 1.52 -16.84 8.22
C ARG A 193 1.19 -15.45 8.75
N ARG A 194 1.06 -15.35 10.07
CA ARG A 194 1.15 -14.06 10.75
C ARG A 194 2.62 -13.69 10.85
N THR A 195 3.00 -12.52 10.34
CA THR A 195 4.38 -12.12 10.13
C THR A 195 4.71 -10.81 10.84
N SER A 196 6.00 -10.57 11.05
CA SER A 196 6.56 -9.28 11.41
C SER A 196 7.08 -8.56 10.16
N ILE A 197 7.08 -7.22 10.20
CA ILE A 197 7.70 -6.39 9.16
C ILE A 197 9.21 -6.42 9.36
N ASP A 198 9.96 -6.88 8.35
CA ASP A 198 11.42 -6.92 8.41
C ASP A 198 12.04 -5.53 8.30
N ALA A 199 13.28 -5.40 8.74
CA ALA A 199 14.09 -4.21 8.50
C ALA A 199 14.55 -4.08 7.04
N LYS A 200 14.48 -5.16 6.24
CA LYS A 200 14.94 -5.22 4.85
C LYS A 200 13.78 -5.57 3.91
N PRO A 201 13.71 -4.96 2.71
CA PRO A 201 12.87 -5.48 1.63
C PRO A 201 13.53 -6.73 1.02
N ILE A 202 12.78 -7.49 0.22
CA ILE A 202 13.30 -8.65 -0.53
C ILE A 202 14.51 -8.25 -1.39
N ARG A 203 14.38 -7.11 -2.06
CA ARG A 203 15.48 -6.47 -2.79
C ARG A 203 15.33 -4.95 -2.70
N GLY A 204 16.42 -4.24 -2.54
CA GLY A 204 16.43 -2.79 -2.43
C GLY A 204 17.45 -2.13 -3.35
N MET A 205 17.31 -0.84 -3.58
CA MET A 205 18.34 -0.02 -4.23
C MET A 205 19.60 -0.01 -3.35
N SER A 206 20.75 -0.24 -3.94
CA SER A 206 22.06 -0.30 -3.26
C SER A 206 22.86 0.97 -3.43
N SER A 207 22.72 1.65 -4.58
CA SER A 207 23.40 2.90 -4.86
C SER A 207 22.55 3.82 -5.75
N ALA A 208 22.93 5.10 -5.78
CA ALA A 208 22.41 6.09 -6.71
C ALA A 208 23.56 6.96 -7.19
N THR A 209 23.62 7.24 -8.50
CA THR A 209 24.59 8.13 -9.13
C THR A 209 23.90 9.27 -9.86
N LEU A 210 24.62 10.37 -10.06
CA LEU A 210 24.14 11.53 -10.80
C LEU A 210 24.82 11.56 -12.16
N ASP A 211 24.07 11.29 -13.21
CA ASP A 211 24.55 11.33 -14.59
C ASP A 211 24.22 12.68 -15.21
N PRO A 212 25.23 13.46 -15.69
CA PRO A 212 24.98 14.76 -16.30
C PRO A 212 24.03 14.69 -17.49
N ILE A 213 23.09 15.64 -17.59
CA ILE A 213 22.22 15.77 -18.77
C ILE A 213 22.95 16.60 -19.82
N GLU A 214 23.20 16.02 -20.99
CA GLU A 214 23.88 16.68 -22.10
C GLU A 214 23.19 18.00 -22.47
N GLY A 215 23.95 19.07 -22.56
CA GLY A 215 23.44 20.40 -22.90
C GLY A 215 22.71 21.15 -21.79
N GLN A 216 22.64 20.59 -20.56
CA GLN A 216 22.00 21.24 -19.42
C GLN A 216 22.98 21.34 -18.24
N GLU A 217 23.74 22.44 -18.19
CA GLU A 217 24.71 22.67 -17.12
C GLU A 217 24.03 22.66 -15.73
N GLY A 218 24.57 21.90 -14.79
CA GLY A 218 24.03 21.76 -13.44
C GLY A 218 22.80 20.85 -13.30
N SER A 219 22.39 20.17 -14.39
CA SER A 219 21.28 19.22 -14.38
C SER A 219 21.75 17.78 -14.53
N PHE A 220 21.15 16.86 -13.75
CA PHE A 220 21.56 15.47 -13.69
C PHE A 220 20.32 14.55 -13.73
N LYS A 221 20.48 13.35 -14.28
CA LYS A 221 19.58 12.23 -14.07
C LYS A 221 20.10 11.38 -12.91
N VAL A 222 19.19 10.79 -12.14
CA VAL A 222 19.57 9.83 -11.13
C VAL A 222 19.51 8.43 -11.74
N ALA A 223 20.62 7.72 -11.73
CA ALA A 223 20.69 6.29 -12.03
C ALA A 223 20.74 5.49 -10.73
N PHE A 224 20.14 4.31 -10.73
CA PHE A 224 20.05 3.44 -9.55
C PHE A 224 20.62 2.07 -9.87
N ASP A 225 21.33 1.49 -8.91
CA ASP A 225 21.67 0.07 -8.91
C ASP A 225 20.80 -0.66 -7.89
N TYR A 226 20.43 -1.89 -8.21
CA TYR A 226 19.76 -2.78 -7.27
C TYR A 226 20.80 -3.69 -6.61
N GLY A 227 20.62 -3.89 -5.29
CA GLY A 227 21.41 -4.85 -4.54
C GLY A 227 21.01 -6.30 -4.84
N GLU A 228 21.77 -7.23 -4.29
CA GLU A 228 21.38 -8.64 -4.28
C GLU A 228 20.11 -8.84 -3.45
N ALA A 229 19.36 -9.92 -3.73
CA ALA A 229 18.24 -10.33 -2.91
C ALA A 229 18.72 -10.62 -1.48
N ALA A 230 18.00 -10.10 -0.49
CA ALA A 230 18.33 -10.35 0.91
C ALA A 230 17.84 -11.74 1.32
N GLU A 231 18.66 -12.47 2.10
CA GLU A 231 18.13 -13.61 2.84
C GLU A 231 17.26 -13.09 3.98
N LEU A 232 15.97 -13.47 3.99
CA LEU A 232 14.98 -12.96 4.91
C LEU A 232 14.57 -14.04 5.93
N PRO A 233 14.32 -13.67 7.20
CA PRO A 233 13.81 -14.61 8.20
C PRO A 233 12.47 -15.22 7.74
N PRO A 234 12.24 -16.54 7.93
CA PRO A 234 11.01 -17.20 7.47
C PRO A 234 9.71 -16.72 8.13
N ASP A 235 9.80 -16.01 9.26
CA ASP A 235 8.70 -15.40 10.00
C ASP A 235 8.52 -13.91 9.70
N SER A 236 9.36 -13.35 8.81
CA SER A 236 9.19 -12.01 8.28
C SER A 236 8.17 -11.99 7.14
N ASP A 237 7.65 -10.80 6.85
CA ASP A 237 6.68 -10.56 5.79
C ASP A 237 7.22 -10.95 4.40
N GLY A 238 8.43 -10.53 4.07
CA GLY A 238 9.10 -10.90 2.82
C GLY A 238 9.47 -12.38 2.76
N GLY A 239 10.05 -12.92 3.83
CA GLY A 239 10.47 -14.32 3.89
C GLY A 239 9.32 -15.31 3.76
N ALA A 240 8.14 -14.98 4.32
CA ALA A 240 6.94 -15.79 4.15
C ALA A 240 6.48 -15.82 2.69
N VAL A 241 6.47 -14.66 1.99
CA VAL A 241 6.08 -14.56 0.59
C VAL A 241 7.04 -15.34 -0.31
N GLU A 242 8.35 -15.21 -0.11
CA GLU A 242 9.36 -15.97 -0.86
C GLU A 242 9.24 -17.49 -0.65
N ALA A 243 8.82 -17.89 0.56
CA ALA A 243 8.58 -19.29 0.88
C ALA A 243 7.22 -19.83 0.40
N GLY A 244 6.42 -19.04 -0.34
CA GLY A 244 5.13 -19.48 -0.92
C GLY A 244 3.93 -19.35 0.04
N PHE A 245 4.05 -18.63 1.15
CA PHE A 245 2.97 -18.39 2.10
C PHE A 245 2.38 -16.98 1.95
N VAL A 246 1.06 -16.86 2.10
CA VAL A 246 0.43 -15.56 2.28
C VAL A 246 0.92 -14.96 3.60
N SER A 247 1.50 -13.75 3.52
CA SER A 247 1.94 -12.99 4.69
C SER A 247 0.83 -12.05 5.16
N VAL A 248 0.54 -12.05 6.45
CA VAL A 248 -0.38 -11.11 7.09
C VAL A 248 0.32 -10.43 8.26
N SER A 249 0.61 -9.16 8.14
CA SER A 249 1.14 -8.34 9.21
C SER A 249 0.15 -7.25 9.61
N TYR A 250 0.15 -6.89 10.89
CA TYR A 250 -0.72 -5.84 11.44
C TYR A 250 0.11 -4.62 11.79
N ILE A 251 -0.26 -3.48 11.19
CA ILE A 251 0.50 -2.24 11.36
C ILE A 251 -0.18 -1.39 12.44
N SER A 252 0.61 -1.03 13.47
CA SER A 252 0.17 -0.15 14.55
C SER A 252 0.13 1.32 14.08
N ARG A 253 -0.54 2.17 14.86
CA ARG A 253 -0.42 3.62 14.70
C ARG A 253 0.98 4.08 15.10
N LEU A 254 1.38 5.26 14.59
CA LEU A 254 2.58 5.93 15.11
C LEU A 254 2.35 6.32 16.56
N THR A 255 3.31 5.98 17.42
CA THR A 255 3.31 6.32 18.84
C THR A 255 4.63 6.96 19.20
N ALA A 256 4.61 7.86 20.18
CA ALA A 256 5.84 8.35 20.78
C ALA A 256 6.57 7.21 21.50
N LEU A 257 7.88 7.27 21.51
CA LEU A 257 8.74 6.38 22.29
C LEU A 257 9.45 7.20 23.36
N ASP A 258 9.51 6.66 24.57
CA ASP A 258 10.41 7.17 25.60
C ASP A 258 11.84 6.75 25.28
N ARG A 259 12.77 7.71 25.36
CA ARG A 259 14.19 7.48 25.01
C ARG A 259 15.10 8.12 26.04
N ASP A 260 15.96 7.32 26.63
CA ASP A 260 16.94 7.77 27.61
C ASP A 260 18.28 8.19 26.96
N ASP A 261 18.46 7.87 25.67
CA ASP A 261 19.70 8.09 24.93
C ASP A 261 19.80 9.45 24.22
N VAL A 262 18.78 10.31 24.36
CA VAL A 262 18.70 11.65 23.76
C VAL A 262 18.82 12.80 24.75
N GLY A 263 19.15 12.52 26.03
CA GLY A 263 19.20 13.50 27.11
C GLY A 263 20.12 14.70 26.87
N GLY A 264 21.18 14.56 26.07
CA GLY A 264 22.02 15.67 25.64
C GLY A 264 21.30 16.72 24.81
N ALA A 265 20.41 16.29 23.91
CA ALA A 265 19.60 17.19 23.09
C ALA A 265 18.51 17.87 23.92
N GLU A 266 17.91 17.13 24.84
CA GLU A 266 16.89 17.69 25.78
C GLU A 266 17.50 18.74 26.71
N ALA A 267 18.71 18.49 27.26
CA ALA A 267 19.43 19.47 28.08
C ALA A 267 19.78 20.74 27.29
N ALA A 268 20.12 20.60 25.99
CA ALA A 268 20.38 21.77 25.14
C ALA A 268 19.10 22.59 24.90
N LEU A 269 17.95 21.91 24.68
CA LEU A 269 16.66 22.60 24.58
C LEU A 269 16.26 23.30 25.88
N ALA A 270 16.42 22.64 27.03
CA ALA A 270 16.15 23.24 28.33
C ALA A 270 17.01 24.49 28.58
N SER A 271 18.27 24.49 28.12
CA SER A 271 19.15 25.64 28.19
C SER A 271 18.71 26.83 27.34
N LEU A 272 18.01 26.52 26.18
CA LEU A 272 17.55 27.56 25.26
C LEU A 272 16.22 28.21 25.70
N VAL A 273 15.28 27.40 26.18
CA VAL A 273 13.89 27.85 26.40
C VAL A 273 13.48 27.87 27.87
N GLY A 274 14.34 27.43 28.77
CA GLY A 274 14.07 27.33 30.20
C GLY A 274 13.06 26.21 30.50
N GLY A 275 13.49 25.08 31.01
CA GLY A 275 12.67 23.94 31.44
C GLY A 275 12.86 23.70 32.94
#